data_15bb1e24f0367d44b0cc1c67028a0d43
#
_entry.id   15bb1e24f0367d44b0cc1c67028a0d43
#
_cell.length_a   1.000
_cell.length_b   1.000
_cell.length_c   1.000
_cell.angle_alpha   90.00
_cell.angle_beta   90.00
_cell.angle_gamma   90.00
#
_symmetry.space_group_name_H-M   'P 1'
#
loop_
_entity.id
_entity.type
_entity.pdbx_description
1 polymer ?
#
loop_
_entity_poly.entity_id
_entity_poly.type
_entity_poly.pdbx_seq_one_letter_code
_entity_poly.pdbx_strand_id
1 'polypeptide(L)'
;MIKKTIKKIIRALGFDLTRYNHNSSESARISQFFSIYRINTILDVGANTGQYALWLLESGYKGRIISFEPLSKAYNHLIINSKKDPNWIIAPRMAIGNEEGKKTINISGNSVFSSILKMTETHIKGAPDSAYIDSEEIYINKLDNIRETFLKNEDNIFIKIDVQGYELEVLEGAINTLPKIKGIQIELSLVHLYEGQSLYHNMLGYIINLGFELYDILPVFRDKKSRRLLQFDGIFFRSL
;
A
#
# COMPACT_ATOMS: atom_id res chain seq x y z
N MET A 1 -21.32 33.43 -6.05
CA MET A 1 -20.17 34.35 -6.18
C MET A 1 -19.10 34.07 -5.11
N ILE A 2 -19.42 34.08 -3.83
CA ILE A 2 -18.51 33.87 -2.69
C ILE A 2 -17.64 32.59 -2.79
N LYS A 3 -18.22 31.42 -3.15
CA LYS A 3 -17.48 30.15 -3.30
C LYS A 3 -16.35 30.21 -4.35
N LYS A 4 -16.57 30.95 -5.47
CA LYS A 4 -15.55 31.11 -6.53
C LYS A 4 -14.41 32.01 -6.06
N THR A 5 -14.71 33.06 -5.31
CA THR A 5 -13.71 34.00 -4.76
C THR A 5 -12.87 33.32 -3.70
N ILE A 6 -13.47 32.56 -2.77
CA ILE A 6 -12.75 31.78 -1.76
C ILE A 6 -11.80 30.77 -2.44
N LYS A 7 -12.25 30.03 -3.46
CA LYS A 7 -11.36 29.10 -4.21
C LYS A 7 -10.17 29.82 -4.85
N LYS A 8 -10.37 31.01 -5.41
CA LYS A 8 -9.25 31.79 -6.00
C LYS A 8 -8.21 32.20 -4.96
N ILE A 9 -8.65 32.66 -3.79
CA ILE A 9 -7.74 33.05 -2.70
C ILE A 9 -6.95 31.84 -2.21
N ILE A 10 -7.63 30.70 -1.97
CA ILE A 10 -7.01 29.47 -1.49
C ILE A 10 -6.00 28.92 -2.51
N ARG A 11 -6.30 29.00 -3.82
CA ARG A 11 -5.36 28.62 -4.89
C ARG A 11 -4.14 29.54 -4.98
N ALA A 12 -4.31 30.83 -4.75
CA ALA A 12 -3.20 31.78 -4.69
C ALA A 12 -2.24 31.48 -3.53
N LEU A 13 -2.72 30.83 -2.46
CA LEU A 13 -1.92 30.33 -1.33
C LEU A 13 -1.34 28.93 -1.56
N GLY A 14 -1.52 28.35 -2.76
CA GLY A 14 -1.00 27.01 -3.10
C GLY A 14 -1.90 25.85 -2.67
N PHE A 15 -3.13 26.09 -2.17
CA PHE A 15 -4.07 25.05 -1.77
C PHE A 15 -5.23 24.96 -2.76
N ASP A 16 -5.88 23.78 -2.85
CA ASP A 16 -7.16 23.65 -3.54
C ASP A 16 -8.26 23.21 -2.56
N LEU A 17 -9.43 23.85 -2.67
CA LEU A 17 -10.61 23.52 -1.88
C LEU A 17 -11.52 22.61 -2.70
N THR A 18 -11.59 21.34 -2.37
CA THR A 18 -12.49 20.38 -2.98
C THR A 18 -13.65 20.06 -2.02
N ARG A 19 -14.80 19.65 -2.59
CA ARG A 19 -15.91 19.17 -1.77
C ARG A 19 -15.58 17.74 -1.29
N TYR A 20 -15.78 17.46 0.00
CA TYR A 20 -15.65 16.12 0.53
C TYR A 20 -16.82 15.24 0.06
N ASN A 21 -16.58 14.43 -0.96
CA ASN A 21 -17.50 13.42 -1.49
C ASN A 21 -16.71 12.39 -2.34
N HIS A 22 -17.35 11.28 -2.72
CA HIS A 22 -16.72 10.21 -3.48
C HIS A 22 -16.15 10.63 -4.85
N ASN A 23 -16.65 11.71 -5.49
CA ASN A 23 -16.14 12.15 -6.79
C ASN A 23 -14.84 12.97 -6.69
N SER A 24 -14.53 13.52 -5.52
CA SER A 24 -13.44 14.50 -5.37
C SER A 24 -12.50 14.22 -4.21
N SER A 25 -12.78 13.24 -3.36
CA SER A 25 -11.96 12.87 -2.21
C SER A 25 -11.69 11.37 -2.23
N GLU A 26 -10.41 11.02 -2.19
CA GLU A 26 -9.93 9.64 -2.09
C GLU A 26 -10.48 8.96 -0.83
N SER A 27 -10.31 9.59 0.34
CA SER A 27 -10.79 9.04 1.61
C SER A 27 -12.31 8.79 1.61
N ALA A 28 -13.09 9.68 0.96
CA ALA A 28 -14.54 9.47 0.82
C ALA A 28 -14.86 8.29 -0.11
N ARG A 29 -14.10 8.08 -1.20
CA ARG A 29 -14.28 6.92 -2.09
C ARG A 29 -13.93 5.62 -1.40
N ILE A 30 -12.76 5.55 -0.77
CA ILE A 30 -12.31 4.36 -0.03
C ILE A 30 -13.30 4.01 1.08
N SER A 31 -13.75 4.99 1.87
CA SER A 31 -14.76 4.76 2.92
C SER A 31 -16.09 4.22 2.33
N GLN A 32 -16.48 4.70 1.16
CA GLN A 32 -17.66 4.19 0.48
C GLN A 32 -17.48 2.75 0.00
N PHE A 33 -16.35 2.42 -0.61
CA PHE A 33 -16.02 1.04 -0.99
C PHE A 33 -16.02 0.12 0.22
N PHE A 34 -15.37 0.53 1.31
CA PHE A 34 -15.36 -0.27 2.55
C PHE A 34 -16.76 -0.50 3.11
N SER A 35 -17.64 0.50 3.02
CA SER A 35 -19.05 0.35 3.42
C SER A 35 -19.80 -0.64 2.53
N ILE A 36 -19.67 -0.52 1.21
CA ILE A 36 -20.32 -1.40 0.22
C ILE A 36 -19.91 -2.86 0.43
N TYR A 37 -18.61 -3.11 0.58
CA TYR A 37 -18.03 -4.45 0.74
C TYR A 37 -17.99 -4.92 2.20
N ARG A 38 -18.50 -4.09 3.14
CA ARG A 38 -18.52 -4.35 4.58
C ARG A 38 -17.14 -4.71 5.12
N ILE A 39 -16.09 -4.03 4.65
CA ILE A 39 -14.71 -4.29 5.05
C ILE A 39 -14.56 -4.03 6.54
N ASN A 40 -14.18 -5.05 7.30
CA ASN A 40 -13.96 -5.00 8.73
C ASN A 40 -12.53 -5.37 9.15
N THR A 41 -11.72 -5.86 8.21
CA THR A 41 -10.32 -6.24 8.45
C THR A 41 -9.44 -5.78 7.29
N ILE A 42 -8.37 -5.07 7.60
CA ILE A 42 -7.39 -4.60 6.63
C ILE A 42 -6.04 -5.27 6.92
N LEU A 43 -5.42 -5.82 5.87
CA LEU A 43 -4.04 -6.26 5.87
C LEU A 43 -3.20 -5.16 5.21
N ASP A 44 -2.27 -4.57 5.95
CA ASP A 44 -1.40 -3.49 5.50
C ASP A 44 0.02 -4.06 5.34
N VAL A 45 0.37 -4.45 4.12
CA VAL A 45 1.63 -5.11 3.77
C VAL A 45 2.62 -4.08 3.24
N GLY A 46 3.76 -3.92 3.93
CA GLY A 46 4.70 -2.83 3.73
C GLY A 46 4.29 -1.57 4.50
N ALA A 47 3.90 -1.74 5.75
CA ALA A 47 3.27 -0.69 6.55
C ALA A 47 4.19 0.50 6.87
N ASN A 48 5.51 0.34 6.73
CA ASN A 48 6.52 1.32 7.13
C ASN A 48 6.26 1.80 8.57
N THR A 49 6.15 3.10 8.81
CA THR A 49 5.83 3.66 10.15
C THR A 49 4.32 3.71 10.44
N GLY A 50 3.47 3.16 9.56
CA GLY A 50 2.02 3.06 9.72
C GLY A 50 1.23 4.22 9.11
N GLN A 51 1.76 4.87 8.09
CA GLN A 51 1.12 6.04 7.48
C GLN A 51 -0.28 5.71 6.93
N TYR A 52 -0.43 4.55 6.28
CA TYR A 52 -1.71 4.12 5.74
C TYR A 52 -2.73 3.84 6.85
N ALA A 53 -2.34 3.12 7.88
CA ALA A 53 -3.21 2.85 9.02
C ALA A 53 -3.65 4.13 9.74
N LEU A 54 -2.72 5.08 9.96
CA LEU A 54 -3.05 6.39 10.53
C LEU A 54 -4.07 7.15 9.69
N TRP A 55 -3.86 7.19 8.37
CA TRP A 55 -4.79 7.83 7.44
C TRP A 55 -6.18 7.18 7.46
N LEU A 56 -6.26 5.85 7.57
CA LEU A 56 -7.53 5.13 7.70
C LEU A 56 -8.27 5.52 9.00
N LEU A 57 -7.55 5.55 10.12
CA LEU A 57 -8.12 5.94 11.41
C LEU A 57 -8.63 7.39 11.40
N GLU A 58 -7.85 8.32 10.84
CA GLU A 58 -8.23 9.72 10.64
C GLU A 58 -9.43 9.86 9.70
N SER A 59 -9.56 8.97 8.71
CA SER A 59 -10.71 8.89 7.79
C SER A 59 -11.95 8.24 8.43
N GLY A 60 -11.84 7.76 9.69
CA GLY A 60 -12.95 7.22 10.47
C GLY A 60 -13.14 5.71 10.39
N TYR A 61 -12.18 4.96 9.83
CA TYR A 61 -12.21 3.49 9.83
C TYR A 61 -12.15 2.96 11.28
N LYS A 62 -12.99 1.95 11.61
CA LYS A 62 -13.13 1.38 12.94
C LYS A 62 -12.90 -0.13 13.01
N GLY A 63 -12.63 -0.76 11.86
CA GLY A 63 -12.32 -2.19 11.79
C GLY A 63 -10.90 -2.50 12.26
N ARG A 64 -10.53 -3.77 12.15
CA ARG A 64 -9.19 -4.25 12.49
C ARG A 64 -8.19 -3.86 11.40
N ILE A 65 -6.98 -3.49 11.81
CA ILE A 65 -5.85 -3.29 10.91
C ILE A 65 -4.72 -4.22 11.36
N ILE A 66 -4.16 -5.01 10.47
CA ILE A 66 -3.02 -5.88 10.72
C ILE A 66 -1.89 -5.41 9.82
N SER A 67 -0.83 -4.85 10.40
CA SER A 67 0.31 -4.30 9.66
C SER A 67 1.52 -5.20 9.71
N PHE A 68 2.19 -5.35 8.55
CA PHE A 68 3.42 -6.11 8.35
C PHE A 68 4.53 -5.18 7.89
N GLU A 69 5.65 -5.20 8.59
CA GLU A 69 6.82 -4.35 8.29
C GLU A 69 8.13 -5.08 8.62
N PRO A 70 9.06 -5.24 7.67
CA PRO A 70 10.32 -5.94 7.92
C PRO A 70 11.44 -5.08 8.51
N LEU A 71 11.49 -3.76 8.20
CA LEU A 71 12.61 -2.90 8.63
C LEU A 71 12.55 -2.60 10.12
N SER A 72 13.63 -2.86 10.83
CA SER A 72 13.70 -2.71 12.30
C SER A 72 13.33 -1.30 12.77
N LYS A 73 13.87 -0.27 12.12
CA LYS A 73 13.62 1.14 12.48
C LYS A 73 12.15 1.54 12.23
N ALA A 74 11.61 1.20 11.07
CA ALA A 74 10.22 1.49 10.71
C ALA A 74 9.25 0.72 11.64
N TYR A 75 9.52 -0.55 11.89
CA TYR A 75 8.75 -1.41 12.78
C TYR A 75 8.67 -0.86 14.21
N ASN A 76 9.75 -0.33 14.76
CA ASN A 76 9.74 0.29 16.09
C ASN A 76 8.82 1.53 16.15
N HIS A 77 8.82 2.35 15.09
CA HIS A 77 7.89 3.47 14.99
C HIS A 77 6.45 3.01 14.78
N LEU A 78 6.24 1.96 13.99
CA LEU A 78 4.93 1.35 13.76
C LEU A 78 4.29 0.86 15.07
N ILE A 79 5.06 0.18 15.96
CA ILE A 79 4.61 -0.23 17.30
C ILE A 79 4.20 0.98 18.16
N ILE A 80 4.94 2.09 18.07
CA ILE A 80 4.58 3.30 18.85
C ILE A 80 3.26 3.87 18.31
N ASN A 81 3.12 3.96 17.00
CA ASN A 81 1.93 4.53 16.36
C ASN A 81 0.68 3.68 16.55
N SER A 82 0.82 2.34 16.60
CA SER A 82 -0.32 1.43 16.77
C SER A 82 -1.04 1.58 18.12
N LYS A 83 -0.37 2.14 19.14
CA LYS A 83 -1.00 2.41 20.44
C LYS A 83 -2.16 3.41 20.38
N LYS A 84 -2.36 4.09 19.24
CA LYS A 84 -3.47 5.03 19.03
C LYS A 84 -4.83 4.33 18.89
N ASP A 85 -4.86 3.06 18.50
CA ASP A 85 -6.09 2.30 18.36
C ASP A 85 -5.89 0.82 18.77
N PRO A 86 -6.72 0.26 19.66
CA PRO A 86 -6.58 -1.12 20.13
C PRO A 86 -6.90 -2.16 19.02
N ASN A 87 -7.56 -1.76 17.93
CA ASN A 87 -7.85 -2.62 16.79
C ASN A 87 -6.71 -2.66 15.77
N TRP A 88 -5.65 -1.89 15.99
CA TRP A 88 -4.46 -1.89 15.15
C TRP A 88 -3.40 -2.85 15.70
N ILE A 89 -3.29 -4.01 15.05
CA ILE A 89 -2.43 -5.13 15.42
C ILE A 89 -1.15 -5.08 14.57
N ILE A 90 -0.01 -5.24 15.21
CA ILE A 90 1.27 -5.35 14.52
C ILE A 90 1.69 -6.83 14.51
N ALA A 91 1.88 -7.39 13.32
CA ALA A 91 2.43 -8.72 13.17
C ALA A 91 3.91 -8.76 13.63
N PRO A 92 4.46 -9.92 13.99
CA PRO A 92 5.90 -10.04 14.21
C PRO A 92 6.69 -9.46 13.04
N ARG A 93 7.85 -8.89 13.31
CA ARG A 93 8.68 -8.22 12.29
C ARG A 93 9.08 -9.18 11.16
N MET A 94 8.46 -9.01 9.99
CA MET A 94 8.70 -9.82 8.79
C MET A 94 8.23 -9.10 7.53
N ALA A 95 8.79 -9.50 6.38
CA ALA A 95 8.22 -9.25 5.07
C ALA A 95 7.19 -10.32 4.71
N ILE A 96 6.26 -9.98 3.83
CA ILE A 96 5.38 -10.94 3.17
C ILE A 96 5.86 -11.16 1.72
N GLY A 97 5.88 -12.41 1.27
CA GLY A 97 6.27 -12.79 -0.08
C GLY A 97 5.86 -14.23 -0.39
N ASN A 98 6.48 -14.83 -1.42
CA ASN A 98 6.14 -16.18 -1.92
C ASN A 98 7.01 -17.31 -1.34
N GLU A 99 7.88 -17.01 -0.39
CA GLU A 99 8.80 -17.96 0.23
C GLU A 99 8.86 -17.76 1.75
N GLU A 100 9.52 -18.69 2.45
CA GLU A 100 9.80 -18.62 3.89
C GLU A 100 11.30 -18.68 4.12
N GLY A 101 11.81 -17.81 5.01
CA GLY A 101 13.24 -17.80 5.35
C GLY A 101 13.78 -16.42 5.66
N LYS A 102 15.04 -16.20 5.30
CA LYS A 102 15.75 -14.93 5.48
C LYS A 102 16.11 -14.32 4.13
N LYS A 103 15.96 -13.01 4.04
CA LYS A 103 16.36 -12.19 2.90
C LYS A 103 17.07 -10.93 3.34
N THR A 104 17.81 -10.33 2.43
CA THR A 104 18.37 -8.98 2.61
C THR A 104 17.41 -7.97 2.00
N ILE A 105 17.05 -6.94 2.75
CA ILE A 105 16.35 -5.75 2.25
C ILE A 105 17.31 -4.57 2.18
N ASN A 106 17.28 -3.83 1.08
CA ASN A 106 18.07 -2.62 0.90
C ASN A 106 17.35 -1.44 1.54
N ILE A 107 18.05 -0.68 2.37
CA ILE A 107 17.53 0.48 3.09
C ILE A 107 17.79 1.73 2.29
N SER A 108 16.71 2.42 1.89
CA SER A 108 16.77 3.72 1.23
C SER A 108 16.95 4.87 2.25
N GLY A 109 17.59 5.96 1.82
CA GLY A 109 17.66 7.19 2.61
C GLY A 109 16.28 7.74 3.00
N ASN A 110 15.28 7.52 2.15
CA ASN A 110 13.86 7.65 2.49
C ASN A 110 13.27 6.24 2.62
N SER A 111 12.95 5.80 3.83
CA SER A 111 12.55 4.42 4.16
C SER A 111 11.38 3.89 3.33
N VAL A 112 10.51 4.74 2.80
CA VAL A 112 9.38 4.34 1.94
C VAL A 112 9.80 3.70 0.62
N PHE A 113 11.04 3.86 0.18
CA PHE A 113 11.60 3.28 -1.04
C PHE A 113 12.54 2.09 -0.77
N SER A 114 12.58 1.58 0.46
CA SER A 114 13.37 0.39 0.79
C SER A 114 12.75 -0.85 0.15
N SER A 115 13.59 -1.73 -0.42
CA SER A 115 13.13 -2.88 -1.18
C SER A 115 14.06 -4.09 -1.06
N ILE A 116 13.50 -5.28 -1.20
CA ILE A 116 14.27 -6.53 -1.40
C ILE A 116 14.98 -6.49 -2.77
N LEU A 117 14.39 -5.83 -3.76
CA LEU A 117 14.95 -5.71 -5.10
C LEU A 117 15.96 -4.57 -5.19
N LYS A 118 16.82 -4.62 -6.19
CA LYS A 118 17.74 -3.52 -6.51
C LYS A 118 17.01 -2.40 -7.23
N MET A 119 17.28 -1.17 -6.82
CA MET A 119 16.74 0.03 -7.45
C MET A 119 17.38 0.29 -8.80
N THR A 120 16.57 0.67 -9.81
CA THR A 120 17.08 1.06 -11.13
C THR A 120 17.55 2.52 -11.15
N GLU A 121 18.36 2.87 -12.17
CA GLU A 121 18.71 4.28 -12.40
C GLU A 121 17.50 5.20 -12.64
N THR A 122 16.44 4.67 -13.24
CA THR A 122 15.18 5.41 -13.48
C THR A 122 14.57 5.89 -12.17
N HIS A 123 14.58 5.03 -11.14
CA HIS A 123 14.11 5.40 -9.82
C HIS A 123 14.98 6.50 -9.21
N ILE A 124 16.30 6.29 -9.18
CA ILE A 124 17.27 7.24 -8.59
C ILE A 124 17.16 8.61 -9.27
N LYS A 125 17.01 8.65 -10.60
CA LYS A 125 16.78 9.92 -11.34
C LYS A 125 15.47 10.59 -10.98
N GLY A 126 14.40 9.81 -10.75
CA GLY A 126 13.08 10.33 -10.35
C GLY A 126 13.04 10.82 -8.90
N ALA A 127 13.79 10.20 -8.00
CA ALA A 127 13.89 10.53 -6.58
C ALA A 127 15.33 10.36 -6.08
N PRO A 128 16.24 11.32 -6.26
CA PRO A 128 17.66 11.19 -5.88
C PRO A 128 17.88 10.84 -4.39
N ASP A 129 16.98 11.28 -3.52
CA ASP A 129 17.05 11.02 -2.08
C ASP A 129 16.66 9.58 -1.71
N SER A 130 16.25 8.76 -2.69
CA SER A 130 15.86 7.36 -2.49
C SER A 130 17.03 6.36 -2.58
N ALA A 131 18.24 6.80 -2.93
CA ALA A 131 19.39 5.92 -3.04
C ALA A 131 19.57 5.04 -1.79
N TYR A 132 19.99 3.79 -2.00
CA TYR A 132 20.28 2.87 -0.89
C TYR A 132 21.49 3.33 -0.10
N ILE A 133 21.35 3.31 1.22
CA ILE A 133 22.37 3.76 2.19
C ILE A 133 22.87 2.62 3.08
N ASP A 134 22.09 1.52 3.18
CA ASP A 134 22.40 0.37 4.05
C ASP A 134 21.59 -0.85 3.61
N SER A 135 21.73 -1.96 4.32
CA SER A 135 20.92 -3.17 4.16
C SER A 135 20.70 -3.87 5.49
N GLU A 136 19.63 -4.65 5.60
CA GLU A 136 19.25 -5.39 6.80
C GLU A 136 18.82 -6.81 6.43
N GLU A 137 19.20 -7.81 7.25
CA GLU A 137 18.65 -9.16 7.16
C GLU A 137 17.27 -9.18 7.81
N ILE A 138 16.27 -9.67 7.08
CA ILE A 138 14.88 -9.75 7.50
C ILE A 138 14.35 -11.19 7.38
N TYR A 139 13.31 -11.51 8.14
CA TYR A 139 12.49 -12.69 7.88
C TYR A 139 11.45 -12.37 6.81
N ILE A 140 11.18 -13.36 5.94
CA ILE A 140 10.10 -13.34 4.98
C ILE A 140 9.21 -14.56 5.19
N ASN A 141 7.90 -14.41 5.02
CA ASN A 141 6.95 -15.50 5.11
C ASN A 141 5.80 -15.32 4.11
N LYS A 142 5.09 -16.41 3.82
CA LYS A 142 3.86 -16.38 3.03
C LYS A 142 2.69 -15.95 3.92
N LEU A 143 1.82 -15.10 3.38
CA LEU A 143 0.57 -14.76 4.08
C LEU A 143 -0.27 -16.02 4.38
N ASP A 144 -0.26 -16.97 3.46
CA ASP A 144 -0.96 -18.25 3.60
C ASP A 144 -0.54 -19.07 4.83
N ASN A 145 0.75 -18.97 5.25
CA ASN A 145 1.26 -19.69 6.41
C ASN A 145 0.81 -19.08 7.75
N ILE A 146 0.56 -17.76 7.76
CA ILE A 146 0.30 -17.02 9.00
C ILE A 146 -1.15 -16.51 9.10
N ARG A 147 -1.95 -16.70 8.07
CA ARG A 147 -3.32 -16.17 8.00
C ARG A 147 -4.19 -16.54 9.20
N GLU A 148 -4.10 -17.78 9.68
CA GLU A 148 -4.94 -18.27 10.77
C GLU A 148 -4.61 -17.62 12.12
N THR A 149 -3.42 -17.02 12.26
CA THR A 149 -3.05 -16.23 13.43
C THR A 149 -3.81 -14.91 13.49
N PHE A 150 -4.15 -14.34 12.34
CA PHE A 150 -4.67 -12.97 12.24
C PHE A 150 -6.10 -12.89 11.72
N LEU A 151 -6.52 -13.83 10.87
CA LEU A 151 -7.79 -13.78 10.16
C LEU A 151 -8.84 -14.69 10.79
N LYS A 152 -10.07 -14.19 10.82
CA LYS A 152 -11.26 -14.93 11.28
C LYS A 152 -12.14 -15.30 10.10
N ASN A 153 -13.05 -16.24 10.30
CA ASN A 153 -13.96 -16.69 9.23
C ASN A 153 -14.96 -15.61 8.80
N GLU A 154 -15.35 -14.72 9.72
CA GLU A 154 -16.28 -13.63 9.50
C GLU A 154 -15.62 -12.35 8.92
N ASP A 155 -14.30 -12.36 8.69
CA ASP A 155 -13.58 -11.19 8.17
C ASP A 155 -13.95 -10.92 6.70
N ASN A 156 -14.36 -9.67 6.42
CA ASN A 156 -14.40 -9.10 5.09
C ASN A 156 -13.09 -8.32 4.88
N ILE A 157 -12.17 -8.91 4.14
CA ILE A 157 -10.77 -8.51 4.12
C ILE A 157 -10.50 -7.59 2.94
N PHE A 158 -9.81 -6.49 3.21
CA PHE A 158 -9.13 -5.67 2.22
C PHE A 158 -7.62 -5.76 2.46
N ILE A 159 -6.83 -5.90 1.39
CA ILE A 159 -5.37 -5.92 1.49
C ILE A 159 -4.77 -4.72 0.76
N LYS A 160 -3.89 -3.98 1.44
CA LYS A 160 -2.99 -3.01 0.81
C LYS A 160 -1.61 -3.66 0.65
N ILE A 161 -1.02 -3.54 -0.53
CA ILE A 161 0.31 -4.07 -0.85
C ILE A 161 1.15 -2.92 -1.42
N ASP A 162 2.22 -2.57 -0.68
CA ASP A 162 3.17 -1.52 -1.03
C ASP A 162 4.55 -1.95 -0.53
N VAL A 163 5.20 -2.79 -1.31
CA VAL A 163 6.46 -3.48 -0.94
C VAL A 163 7.60 -3.18 -1.90
N GLN A 164 7.39 -2.12 -2.68
CA GLN A 164 8.42 -1.50 -3.51
C GLN A 164 9.06 -2.49 -4.50
N GLY A 165 8.20 -3.03 -5.39
CA GLY A 165 8.57 -3.90 -6.50
C GLY A 165 8.36 -5.40 -6.25
N TYR A 166 8.03 -5.81 -5.03
CA TYR A 166 7.84 -7.22 -4.62
C TYR A 166 6.35 -7.62 -4.50
N GLU A 167 5.46 -6.87 -5.18
CA GLU A 167 3.99 -7.00 -5.09
C GLU A 167 3.49 -8.33 -5.65
N LEU A 168 4.09 -8.83 -6.74
CA LEU A 168 3.72 -10.12 -7.33
C LEU A 168 3.97 -11.26 -6.35
N GLU A 169 5.13 -11.26 -5.70
CA GLU A 169 5.53 -12.28 -4.73
C GLU A 169 4.62 -12.28 -3.49
N VAL A 170 4.13 -11.10 -3.09
CA VAL A 170 3.11 -11.01 -2.02
C VAL A 170 1.82 -11.70 -2.45
N LEU A 171 1.32 -11.45 -3.67
CA LEU A 171 0.11 -12.10 -4.19
C LEU A 171 0.30 -13.61 -4.34
N GLU A 172 1.45 -14.06 -4.83
CA GLU A 172 1.78 -15.49 -4.94
C GLU A 172 1.83 -16.18 -3.56
N GLY A 173 2.36 -15.50 -2.54
CA GLY A 173 2.40 -15.99 -1.16
C GLY A 173 1.06 -15.96 -0.43
N ALA A 174 0.03 -15.40 -1.06
CA ALA A 174 -1.33 -15.26 -0.54
C ALA A 174 -2.37 -16.06 -1.32
N ILE A 175 -1.98 -16.95 -2.24
CA ILE A 175 -2.87 -17.59 -3.21
C ILE A 175 -4.06 -18.31 -2.57
N ASN A 176 -3.88 -18.94 -1.40
CA ASN A 176 -4.94 -19.60 -0.64
C ASN A 176 -5.74 -18.64 0.26
N THR A 177 -5.23 -17.43 0.50
CA THR A 177 -5.90 -16.37 1.26
C THR A 177 -6.72 -15.48 0.33
N LEU A 178 -6.25 -15.23 -0.90
CA LEU A 178 -6.89 -14.37 -1.90
C LEU A 178 -8.39 -14.65 -2.12
N PRO A 179 -8.90 -15.91 -2.14
CA PRO A 179 -10.33 -16.16 -2.28
C PRO A 179 -11.21 -15.54 -1.18
N LYS A 180 -10.66 -15.26 0.00
CA LYS A 180 -11.36 -14.59 1.12
C LYS A 180 -11.27 -13.07 1.04
N ILE A 181 -10.35 -12.52 0.25
CA ILE A 181 -10.12 -11.08 0.10
C ILE A 181 -11.19 -10.48 -0.80
N LYS A 182 -11.83 -9.40 -0.33
CA LYS A 182 -12.89 -8.67 -1.04
C LYS A 182 -12.32 -7.57 -1.94
N GLY A 183 -11.21 -6.93 -1.53
CA GLY A 183 -10.59 -5.87 -2.31
C GLY A 183 -9.09 -5.79 -2.06
N ILE A 184 -8.39 -5.20 -3.04
CA ILE A 184 -6.94 -5.02 -3.08
C ILE A 184 -6.63 -3.57 -3.43
N GLN A 185 -5.75 -2.93 -2.69
CA GLN A 185 -5.02 -1.75 -3.13
C GLN A 185 -3.56 -2.15 -3.31
N ILE A 186 -2.98 -1.86 -4.47
CA ILE A 186 -1.65 -2.33 -4.81
C ILE A 186 -0.91 -1.30 -5.65
N GLU A 187 0.36 -1.07 -5.33
CA GLU A 187 1.22 -0.17 -6.09
C GLU A 187 1.64 -0.82 -7.41
N LEU A 188 1.42 -0.11 -8.52
CA LEU A 188 1.66 -0.58 -9.88
C LEU A 188 2.61 0.35 -10.63
N SER A 189 3.70 -0.20 -11.15
CA SER A 189 4.74 0.57 -11.83
C SER A 189 4.53 0.62 -13.34
N LEU A 190 4.55 1.84 -13.89
CA LEU A 190 4.48 2.11 -15.33
C LEU A 190 5.82 1.90 -16.05
N VAL A 191 6.91 1.90 -15.28
CA VAL A 191 8.29 1.70 -15.73
C VAL A 191 9.02 0.86 -14.70
N HIS A 192 10.10 0.18 -15.08
CA HIS A 192 10.92 -0.55 -14.11
C HIS A 192 11.65 0.41 -13.17
N LEU A 193 11.23 0.44 -11.92
CA LEU A 193 11.86 1.17 -10.81
C LEU A 193 12.77 0.27 -9.99
N TYR A 194 12.50 -1.03 -10.00
CA TYR A 194 13.31 -2.07 -9.37
C TYR A 194 13.63 -3.17 -10.38
N GLU A 195 14.80 -3.81 -10.24
CA GLU A 195 15.23 -4.91 -11.11
C GLU A 195 14.31 -6.13 -10.90
N GLY A 196 13.78 -6.67 -12.00
CA GLY A 196 12.90 -7.85 -11.97
C GLY A 196 11.45 -7.59 -11.55
N GLN A 197 11.07 -6.36 -11.18
CA GLN A 197 9.68 -6.08 -10.81
C GLN A 197 8.72 -6.27 -11.99
N SER A 198 7.51 -6.73 -11.70
CA SER A 198 6.41 -6.82 -12.67
C SER A 198 5.82 -5.45 -12.97
N LEU A 199 5.65 -5.13 -14.27
CA LEU A 199 5.00 -3.89 -14.69
C LEU A 199 3.47 -3.99 -14.60
N TYR A 200 2.84 -2.81 -14.55
CA TYR A 200 1.39 -2.65 -14.36
C TYR A 200 0.53 -3.51 -15.29
N HIS A 201 0.89 -3.68 -16.56
CA HIS A 201 0.08 -4.44 -17.52
C HIS A 201 0.07 -5.95 -17.21
N ASN A 202 1.19 -6.52 -16.75
CA ASN A 202 1.27 -7.92 -16.29
C ASN A 202 0.49 -8.09 -14.97
N MET A 203 0.67 -7.15 -14.04
CA MET A 203 -0.02 -7.16 -12.75
C MET A 203 -1.53 -7.01 -12.91
N LEU A 204 -2.01 -6.13 -13.80
CA LEU A 204 -3.44 -6.00 -14.11
C LEU A 204 -4.02 -7.32 -14.60
N GLY A 205 -3.36 -7.96 -15.58
CA GLY A 205 -3.78 -9.26 -16.10
C GLY A 205 -3.82 -10.34 -15.00
N TYR A 206 -2.80 -10.37 -14.14
CA TYR A 206 -2.74 -11.31 -13.02
C TYR A 206 -3.89 -11.11 -12.03
N ILE A 207 -4.13 -9.87 -11.59
CA ILE A 207 -5.18 -9.54 -10.61
C ILE A 207 -6.59 -9.79 -11.19
N ILE A 208 -6.81 -9.47 -12.47
CA ILE A 208 -8.07 -9.76 -13.16
C ILE A 208 -8.31 -11.27 -13.23
N ASN A 209 -7.29 -12.07 -13.54
CA ASN A 209 -7.40 -13.54 -13.56
C ASN A 209 -7.68 -14.14 -12.18
N LEU A 210 -7.34 -13.44 -11.09
CA LEU A 210 -7.73 -13.79 -9.72
C LEU A 210 -9.19 -13.44 -9.39
N GLY A 211 -9.95 -12.87 -10.34
CA GLY A 211 -11.37 -12.52 -10.21
C GLY A 211 -11.63 -11.16 -9.56
N PHE A 212 -10.71 -10.21 -9.69
CA PHE A 212 -10.90 -8.82 -9.26
C PHE A 212 -11.10 -7.90 -10.46
N GLU A 213 -11.85 -6.83 -10.25
CA GLU A 213 -12.09 -5.75 -11.22
C GLU A 213 -11.45 -4.45 -10.73
N LEU A 214 -10.91 -3.65 -11.64
CA LEU A 214 -10.31 -2.35 -11.31
C LEU A 214 -11.43 -1.31 -11.07
N TYR A 215 -11.44 -0.71 -9.89
CA TYR A 215 -12.43 0.28 -9.44
C TYR A 215 -11.90 1.70 -9.43
N ASP A 216 -10.62 1.91 -9.10
CA ASP A 216 -10.03 3.26 -9.03
C ASP A 216 -8.52 3.22 -9.30
N ILE A 217 -7.97 4.37 -9.68
CA ILE A 217 -6.54 4.58 -9.92
C ILE A 217 -6.12 5.84 -9.18
N LEU A 218 -5.13 5.71 -8.29
CA LEU A 218 -4.58 6.80 -7.49
C LEU A 218 -3.13 7.06 -7.90
N PRO A 219 -2.79 8.22 -8.49
CA PRO A 219 -1.41 8.57 -8.80
C PRO A 219 -0.56 8.69 -7.52
N VAL A 220 0.58 7.97 -7.47
CA VAL A 220 1.47 7.95 -6.29
C VAL A 220 2.79 8.65 -6.57
N PHE A 221 3.58 8.14 -7.54
CA PHE A 221 4.93 8.62 -7.76
C PHE A 221 5.11 9.23 -9.16
N ARG A 222 5.68 10.44 -9.18
CA ARG A 222 5.99 11.16 -10.42
C ARG A 222 7.45 11.54 -10.48
N ASP A 223 8.03 11.42 -11.66
CA ASP A 223 9.35 12.00 -11.96
C ASP A 223 9.36 13.51 -11.68
N LYS A 224 10.30 13.96 -10.87
CA LYS A 224 10.36 15.37 -10.43
C LYS A 224 10.59 16.34 -11.60
N LYS A 225 11.30 15.90 -12.65
CA LYS A 225 11.69 16.76 -13.78
C LYS A 225 10.63 16.77 -14.89
N SER A 226 10.24 15.59 -15.38
CA SER A 226 9.30 15.45 -16.49
C SER A 226 7.84 15.51 -16.06
N ARG A 227 7.54 15.34 -14.75
CA ARG A 227 6.20 15.19 -14.19
C ARG A 227 5.47 13.92 -14.65
N ARG A 228 6.15 13.05 -15.40
CA ARG A 228 5.60 11.75 -15.82
C ARG A 228 5.21 10.93 -14.60
N LEU A 229 4.03 10.33 -14.65
CA LEU A 229 3.63 9.34 -13.65
C LEU A 229 4.49 8.09 -13.83
N LEU A 230 5.05 7.59 -12.72
CA LEU A 230 5.91 6.40 -12.69
C LEU A 230 5.23 5.24 -11.97
N GLN A 231 4.41 5.55 -10.93
CA GLN A 231 3.63 4.57 -10.17
C GLN A 231 2.24 5.13 -9.83
N PHE A 232 1.30 4.22 -9.68
CA PHE A 232 -0.06 4.49 -9.20
C PHE A 232 -0.55 3.32 -8.35
N ASP A 233 -1.43 3.59 -7.40
CA ASP A 233 -2.18 2.54 -6.74
C ASP A 233 -3.41 2.17 -7.57
N GLY A 234 -3.54 0.88 -7.86
CA GLY A 234 -4.78 0.31 -8.38
C GLY A 234 -5.63 -0.19 -7.23
N ILE A 235 -6.93 0.15 -7.25
CA ILE A 235 -7.91 -0.34 -6.27
C ILE A 235 -8.83 -1.31 -6.98
N PHE A 236 -8.89 -2.52 -6.47
CA PHE A 236 -9.62 -3.61 -7.07
C PHE A 236 -10.61 -4.21 -6.07
N PHE A 237 -11.75 -4.67 -6.58
CA PHE A 237 -12.72 -5.43 -5.78
C PHE A 237 -13.25 -6.63 -6.59
N ARG A 238 -13.75 -7.63 -5.88
CA ARG A 238 -14.53 -8.71 -6.53
C ARG A 238 -15.91 -8.17 -6.91
N SER A 239 -16.49 -8.73 -7.96
CA SER A 239 -17.90 -8.48 -8.29
C SER A 239 -18.79 -8.81 -7.08
N LEU A 240 -19.83 -7.98 -6.86
CA LEU A 240 -20.80 -8.15 -5.77
C LEU A 240 -21.69 -9.35 -5.98
#